data_9671cb69efdca96e61266b30cbfee193
#
_entry.id   9671cb69efdca96e61266b30cbfee193
#
_cell.length_a   1.000
_cell.length_b   1.000
_cell.length_c   1.000
_cell.angle_alpha   90.00
_cell.angle_beta   90.00
_cell.angle_gamma   90.00
#
_symmetry.space_group_name_H-M   'P 1'
#
loop_
_entity.id
_entity.type
_entity.pdbx_description
1 polymer ?
#
loop_
_entity_poly.entity_id
_entity_poly.type
_entity_poly.pdbx_seq_one_letter_code
_entity_poly.pdbx_strand_id
1 'polypeptide(L)'
;MMAEKYNSKIELFVELDENKIPEKLKWTAQDGNIEDEEAKAIFLSVWDSKKRESLKIDLWTKDMPVDEMKIFFHQTLVTMADTFMRSTQDEKMTATMIDFCDYFAEKLEIKKN
;
A
#
# COMPACT_ATOMS: atom_id res chain seq x y z
N MET A 1 -9.65 1.04 37.72
CA MET A 1 -9.27 -0.09 36.87
C MET A 1 -8.45 0.46 35.67
N MET A 2 -7.25 -0.05 35.50
CA MET A 2 -6.41 0.40 34.38
C MET A 2 -6.68 -0.44 33.16
N ALA A 3 -6.92 0.21 32.04
CA ALA A 3 -7.06 -0.48 30.77
C ALA A 3 -5.69 -0.99 30.30
N GLU A 4 -5.64 -2.22 29.86
CA GLU A 4 -4.43 -2.77 29.28
C GLU A 4 -4.19 -2.12 27.93
N LYS A 5 -2.94 -1.84 27.65
CA LYS A 5 -2.52 -1.27 26.35
C LYS A 5 -1.72 -2.30 25.60
N TYR A 6 -2.03 -2.44 24.32
CA TYR A 6 -1.32 -3.33 23.42
C TYR A 6 -0.60 -2.50 22.39
N ASN A 7 0.60 -2.92 22.04
CA ASN A 7 1.41 -2.25 21.03
C ASN A 7 1.69 -3.23 19.91
N SER A 8 1.62 -2.75 18.70
CA SER A 8 1.96 -3.53 17.53
C SER A 8 3.01 -2.79 16.74
N LYS A 9 4.00 -3.52 16.27
CA LYS A 9 5.11 -2.95 15.54
C LYS A 9 5.10 -3.42 14.09
N ILE A 10 5.29 -2.48 13.18
CA ILE A 10 5.45 -2.77 11.77
C ILE A 10 6.82 -2.26 11.36
N GLU A 11 7.63 -3.13 10.78
CA GLU A 11 8.97 -2.77 10.35
C GLU A 11 9.12 -2.98 8.86
N LEU A 12 9.71 -1.98 8.20
CA LEU A 12 10.07 -2.06 6.79
C LEU A 12 11.59 -2.01 6.70
N PHE A 13 12.15 -2.97 6.00
CA PHE A 13 13.58 -3.08 5.81
C PHE A 13 13.89 -2.91 4.33
N VAL A 14 14.83 -2.01 4.03
CA VAL A 14 15.20 -1.70 2.63
C VAL A 14 16.70 -1.91 2.49
N GLU A 15 17.09 -2.83 1.61
CA GLU A 15 18.48 -3.01 1.26
C GLU A 15 18.72 -2.35 -0.08
N LEU A 16 19.71 -1.46 -0.11
CA LEU A 16 20.07 -0.71 -1.30
C LEU A 16 21.35 -1.26 -1.90
N ASP A 17 21.48 -1.18 -3.21
CA ASP A 17 22.72 -1.52 -3.88
C ASP A 17 23.74 -0.37 -3.78
N GLU A 18 24.88 -0.51 -4.43
CA GLU A 18 25.95 0.49 -4.42
C GLU A 18 25.54 1.83 -4.99
N ASN A 19 24.50 1.85 -5.84
CA ASN A 19 23.95 3.07 -6.44
C ASN A 19 22.72 3.58 -5.68
N LYS A 20 22.46 3.01 -4.48
CA LYS A 20 21.33 3.37 -3.63
C LYS A 20 19.97 3.06 -4.27
N ILE A 21 19.93 2.04 -5.12
CA ILE A 21 18.68 1.56 -5.72
C ILE A 21 18.19 0.37 -4.90
N PRO A 22 16.89 0.31 -4.58
CA PRO A 22 16.37 -0.81 -3.78
C PRO A 22 16.62 -2.16 -4.45
N GLU A 23 17.26 -3.04 -3.73
CA GLU A 23 17.60 -4.38 -4.20
C GLU A 23 16.76 -5.43 -3.51
N LYS A 24 16.41 -5.20 -2.25
CA LYS A 24 15.62 -6.13 -1.45
C LYS A 24 14.76 -5.36 -0.47
N LEU A 25 13.48 -5.74 -0.39
CA LEU A 25 12.54 -5.18 0.57
C LEU A 25 11.99 -6.32 1.42
N LYS A 26 11.92 -6.10 2.72
CA LYS A 26 11.34 -7.07 3.66
C LYS A 26 10.48 -6.33 4.66
N TRP A 27 9.47 -7.01 5.20
CA TRP A 27 8.66 -6.39 6.22
C TRP A 27 8.18 -7.40 7.25
N THR A 28 7.88 -6.85 8.42
CA THR A 28 7.40 -7.61 9.57
C THR A 28 6.22 -6.87 10.16
N ALA A 29 5.14 -7.60 10.43
CA ALA A 29 3.96 -7.07 11.12
C ALA A 29 3.51 -8.12 12.13
N GLN A 30 3.77 -7.86 13.40
CA GLN A 30 3.55 -8.84 14.49
C GLN A 30 2.12 -9.35 14.53
N ASP A 31 1.14 -8.45 14.46
CA ASP A 31 -0.27 -8.83 14.56
C ASP A 31 -0.81 -9.53 13.33
N GLY A 32 -0.12 -9.41 12.20
CA GLY A 32 -0.51 -10.04 10.95
C GLY A 32 0.17 -11.38 10.69
N ASN A 33 0.96 -11.86 11.64
CA ASN A 33 1.78 -13.07 11.46
C ASN A 33 2.72 -12.97 10.26
N ILE A 34 3.20 -11.77 9.99
CA ILE A 34 4.15 -11.54 8.91
C ILE A 34 5.51 -11.31 9.54
N GLU A 35 6.47 -12.13 9.17
CA GLU A 35 7.82 -12.04 9.72
C GLU A 35 8.83 -12.12 8.58
N ASP A 36 9.57 -11.02 8.40
CA ASP A 36 10.69 -10.96 7.46
C ASP A 36 10.31 -11.40 6.05
N GLU A 37 9.11 -11.04 5.62
CA GLU A 37 8.59 -11.41 4.31
C GLU A 37 9.18 -10.50 3.22
N GLU A 38 9.58 -11.08 2.11
CA GLU A 38 10.06 -10.31 0.97
C GLU A 38 8.91 -9.65 0.23
N ALA A 39 9.16 -8.42 -0.22
CA ALA A 39 8.25 -7.68 -1.07
C ALA A 39 9.05 -7.09 -2.22
N LYS A 40 8.40 -6.86 -3.35
CA LYS A 40 9.06 -6.23 -4.49
C LYS A 40 8.70 -4.76 -4.64
N ALA A 41 7.65 -4.33 -3.97
CA ALA A 41 7.24 -2.93 -3.97
C ALA A 41 6.49 -2.62 -2.68
N ILE A 42 6.60 -1.39 -2.21
CA ILE A 42 5.93 -0.91 -1.00
C ILE A 42 5.46 0.51 -1.25
N PHE A 43 4.19 0.78 -0.92
CA PHE A 43 3.66 2.14 -0.86
C PHE A 43 3.29 2.42 0.60
N LEU A 44 3.84 3.48 1.15
CA LEU A 44 3.54 3.91 2.52
C LEU A 44 3.10 5.36 2.49
N SER A 45 1.94 5.66 3.03
CA SER A 45 1.44 7.02 3.12
C SER A 45 1.03 7.30 4.57
N VAL A 46 1.51 8.40 5.11
CA VAL A 46 1.27 8.78 6.51
C VAL A 46 0.76 10.20 6.54
N TRP A 47 -0.30 10.44 7.32
CA TRP A 47 -0.87 11.77 7.48
C TRP A 47 -0.17 12.51 8.61
N ASP A 48 0.44 13.64 8.28
CA ASP A 48 1.04 14.55 9.29
C ASP A 48 -0.01 15.59 9.68
N SER A 49 -0.58 15.45 10.87
CA SER A 49 -1.68 16.31 11.31
C SER A 49 -1.24 17.75 11.61
N LYS A 50 0.04 17.97 11.91
CA LYS A 50 0.55 19.31 12.16
C LYS A 50 0.67 20.11 10.88
N LYS A 51 1.29 19.51 9.87
CA LYS A 51 1.47 20.16 8.57
C LYS A 51 0.26 20.00 7.65
N ARG A 52 -0.65 19.10 7.98
CA ARG A 52 -1.83 18.78 7.19
C ARG A 52 -1.45 18.35 5.77
N GLU A 53 -0.52 17.40 5.72
CA GLU A 53 -0.06 16.86 4.45
C GLU A 53 0.31 15.38 4.59
N SER A 54 0.30 14.69 3.49
CA SER A 54 0.71 13.28 3.44
C SER A 54 2.20 13.18 3.19
N LEU A 55 2.86 12.34 3.98
CA LEU A 55 4.24 11.96 3.75
C LEU A 55 4.21 10.57 3.13
N LYS A 56 4.92 10.39 2.04
CA LYS A 56 4.80 9.20 1.24
C LYS A 56 6.16 8.62 0.89
N ILE A 57 6.26 7.30 0.98
CA ILE A 57 7.45 6.57 0.54
C ILE A 57 7.00 5.55 -0.49
N ASP A 58 7.59 5.62 -1.67
CA ASP A 58 7.36 4.67 -2.77
C ASP A 58 8.65 3.94 -3.04
N LEU A 59 8.63 2.62 -2.95
CA LEU A 59 9.83 1.82 -3.20
C LEU A 59 9.48 0.64 -4.09
N TRP A 60 10.37 0.32 -5.01
CA TRP A 60 10.28 -0.94 -5.77
C TRP A 60 11.68 -1.42 -6.09
N THR A 61 11.84 -2.74 -6.16
CA THR A 61 13.12 -3.34 -6.47
C THR A 61 13.37 -3.35 -7.98
N LYS A 62 14.63 -3.52 -8.37
CA LYS A 62 15.02 -3.57 -9.80
C LYS A 62 14.29 -4.66 -10.57
N ASP A 63 13.92 -5.74 -9.89
CA ASP A 63 13.29 -6.90 -10.53
C ASP A 63 11.77 -6.89 -10.44
N MET A 64 11.17 -5.78 -9.99
CA MET A 64 9.72 -5.64 -9.99
C MET A 64 9.22 -5.49 -11.42
N PRO A 65 8.49 -6.48 -11.96
CA PRO A 65 8.03 -6.38 -13.35
C PRO A 65 6.98 -5.28 -13.54
N VAL A 66 6.98 -4.65 -14.69
CA VAL A 66 6.03 -3.58 -15.00
C VAL A 66 4.59 -4.07 -14.96
N ASP A 67 4.34 -5.25 -15.48
CA ASP A 67 2.98 -5.82 -15.46
C ASP A 67 2.50 -6.09 -14.04
N GLU A 68 3.38 -6.55 -13.14
CA GLU A 68 3.02 -6.72 -11.74
C GLU A 68 2.83 -5.37 -11.04
N MET A 69 3.59 -4.34 -11.42
CA MET A 69 3.40 -3.01 -10.87
C MET A 69 2.01 -2.47 -11.21
N LYS A 70 1.52 -2.73 -12.42
CA LYS A 70 0.16 -2.34 -12.82
C LYS A 70 -0.90 -3.03 -11.96
N ILE A 71 -0.70 -4.32 -11.69
CA ILE A 71 -1.59 -5.10 -10.83
C ILE A 71 -1.56 -4.54 -9.40
N PHE A 72 -0.38 -4.24 -8.89
CA PHE A 72 -0.19 -3.67 -7.56
C PHE A 72 -0.94 -2.33 -7.44
N PHE A 73 -0.81 -1.45 -8.43
CA PHE A 73 -1.55 -0.19 -8.45
C PHE A 73 -3.06 -0.43 -8.43
N HIS A 74 -3.54 -1.35 -9.26
CA HIS A 74 -4.97 -1.63 -9.32
C HIS A 74 -5.51 -2.12 -7.97
N GLN A 75 -4.85 -3.11 -7.38
CA GLN A 75 -5.28 -3.64 -6.09
C GLN A 75 -5.21 -2.59 -4.99
N THR A 76 -4.20 -1.73 -5.03
CA THR A 76 -4.06 -0.65 -4.06
C THR A 76 -5.21 0.35 -4.19
N LEU A 77 -5.56 0.74 -5.42
CA LEU A 77 -6.68 1.64 -5.68
C LEU A 77 -8.00 1.06 -5.19
N VAL A 78 -8.23 -0.23 -5.42
CA VAL A 78 -9.44 -0.91 -4.94
C VAL A 78 -9.53 -0.89 -3.42
N THR A 79 -8.43 -1.21 -2.74
CA THR A 79 -8.43 -1.21 -1.28
C THR A 79 -8.54 0.20 -0.72
N MET A 80 -8.00 1.21 -1.41
CA MET A 80 -8.17 2.61 -1.02
C MET A 80 -9.63 3.05 -1.10
N ALA A 81 -10.36 2.61 -2.13
CA ALA A 81 -11.79 2.90 -2.23
C ALA A 81 -12.56 2.31 -1.05
N ASP A 82 -12.22 1.08 -0.65
CA ASP A 82 -12.82 0.45 0.52
C ASP A 82 -12.51 1.22 1.80
N THR A 83 -11.26 1.61 1.99
CA THR A 83 -10.83 2.39 3.14
C THR A 83 -11.55 3.74 3.17
N PHE A 84 -11.68 4.38 2.01
CA PHE A 84 -12.37 5.67 1.91
C PHE A 84 -13.84 5.54 2.35
N MET A 85 -14.52 4.50 1.87
CA MET A 85 -15.92 4.26 2.27
C MET A 85 -16.04 4.05 3.77
N ARG A 86 -15.18 3.22 4.35
CA ARG A 86 -15.23 2.92 5.79
C ARG A 86 -14.92 4.15 6.64
N SER A 87 -14.04 5.03 6.19
CA SER A 87 -13.59 6.18 6.98
C SER A 87 -14.47 7.42 6.79
N THR A 88 -15.10 7.59 5.63
CA THR A 88 -15.89 8.81 5.33
C THR A 88 -17.36 8.55 5.18
N GLN A 89 -17.76 7.33 4.82
CA GLN A 89 -19.11 6.92 4.50
C GLN A 89 -19.74 7.73 3.34
N ASP A 90 -18.86 8.23 2.46
CA ASP A 90 -19.27 8.97 1.27
C ASP A 90 -19.51 7.97 0.14
N GLU A 91 -20.75 7.52 0.00
CA GLU A 91 -21.12 6.50 -0.99
C GLU A 91 -20.92 6.96 -2.43
N LYS A 92 -21.24 8.22 -2.70
CA LYS A 92 -21.15 8.75 -4.07
C LYS A 92 -19.72 8.83 -4.55
N MET A 93 -18.83 9.36 -3.72
CA MET A 93 -17.43 9.43 -4.10
C MET A 93 -16.81 8.04 -4.19
N THR A 94 -17.18 7.15 -3.26
CA THR A 94 -16.70 5.75 -3.30
C THR A 94 -17.09 5.08 -4.61
N ALA A 95 -18.34 5.28 -5.05
CA ALA A 95 -18.80 4.71 -6.32
C ALA A 95 -17.96 5.21 -7.50
N THR A 96 -17.62 6.50 -7.49
CA THR A 96 -16.75 7.08 -8.52
C THR A 96 -15.35 6.46 -8.49
N MET A 97 -14.81 6.24 -7.29
CA MET A 97 -13.51 5.58 -7.15
C MET A 97 -13.54 4.16 -7.69
N ILE A 98 -14.62 3.43 -7.41
CA ILE A 98 -14.77 2.06 -7.92
C ILE A 98 -14.88 2.07 -9.45
N ASP A 99 -15.63 3.02 -10.01
CA ASP A 99 -15.72 3.18 -11.46
C ASP A 99 -14.35 3.42 -12.08
N PHE A 100 -13.52 4.22 -11.43
CA PHE A 100 -12.16 4.44 -11.90
C PHE A 100 -11.32 3.16 -11.83
N CYS A 101 -11.47 2.39 -10.75
CA CYS A 101 -10.75 1.12 -10.62
C CYS A 101 -11.13 0.15 -11.74
N ASP A 102 -12.41 0.09 -12.11
CA ASP A 102 -12.87 -0.74 -13.21
C ASP A 102 -12.31 -0.26 -14.55
N TYR A 103 -12.31 1.04 -14.77
CA TYR A 103 -11.73 1.65 -15.96
C TYR A 103 -10.22 1.33 -16.05
N PHE A 104 -9.53 1.46 -14.92
CA PHE A 104 -8.10 1.19 -14.83
C PHE A 104 -7.78 -0.25 -15.25
N ALA A 105 -8.54 -1.21 -14.69
CA ALA A 105 -8.34 -2.62 -15.00
C ALA A 105 -8.64 -2.91 -16.48
N GLU A 106 -9.71 -2.34 -17.01
CA GLU A 106 -10.10 -2.52 -18.40
C GLU A 106 -9.05 -1.97 -19.36
N LYS A 107 -8.61 -0.73 -19.12
CA LYS A 107 -7.61 -0.08 -19.98
C LYS A 107 -6.27 -0.77 -19.97
N LEU A 108 -5.87 -1.32 -18.84
CA LEU A 108 -4.59 -2.02 -18.72
C LEU A 108 -4.72 -3.53 -18.91
N GLU A 109 -5.92 -3.99 -19.26
CA GLU A 109 -6.19 -5.41 -19.50
C GLU A 109 -5.82 -6.30 -18.30
N ILE A 110 -6.09 -5.79 -17.09
CA ILE A 110 -5.86 -6.54 -15.87
C ILE A 110 -7.03 -7.48 -15.64
N LYS A 111 -6.73 -8.77 -15.50
CA LYS A 111 -7.77 -9.76 -15.26
C LYS A 111 -8.28 -9.66 -13.83
N LYS A 112 -9.60 -9.64 -13.68
CA LYS A 112 -10.23 -9.71 -12.37
C LYS A 112 -10.41 -11.16 -11.96
N ASN A 113 -10.05 -11.45 -10.74
CA ASN A 113 -10.30 -12.77 -10.16
C ASN A 113 -11.59 -12.78 -9.38
#